data_b5a5b035aaf2e0914a6042d96f8c75cb
#
_entry.id   b5a5b035aaf2e0914a6042d96f8c75cb
#
_cell.length_a   1.000
_cell.length_b   1.000
_cell.length_c   1.000
_cell.angle_alpha   90.00
_cell.angle_beta   90.00
_cell.angle_gamma   90.00
#
_symmetry.space_group_name_H-M   'P 1'
#
loop_
_entity.id
_entity.type
_entity.pdbx_description
1 polymer ?
#
loop_
_entity_poly.entity_id
_entity_poly.type
_entity_poly.pdbx_seq_one_letter_code
_entity_poly.pdbx_strand_id
1 'polypeptide(L)'
;MKMTRIQFLRIKTQASIALISIGVIGLLSTVCAYSSYIPAGDTSYQWLWCGWVSIIFTVCVLLAVGLSAKGVHFFHHSVIWGLILMGGIEAVWGLRQIYGFATSNHSLYAVTGSFYNPGPYSGYLALVFPVCLYEWLRLNAIKQRTWEESVGYYLSFGVLLLLVCVLPAGMSRSAWLASIFSGVFVCSVHYPWRNWLKKAWKEYHGKAVVALLLLSVILITGGIGIYHLKADSAKGRLFMWKISSLAVVKKPISAYGIGNFVYAYGQEQEKYFAKGSYDEDEERVAGSPEYAFNEYLRIAVECGIPVLVLVLTIIGGCLYRGIKKKRIGICGGLISLLFFSFSSYPMTYPCFIIAFILLLIACFLDYSHKLMLLFTFVIGSVGVWLVRNNAYDACREWSQCKMLYSIQAYGKAKEEYGRLYPLLNGRPRFLFEYGRCLHNLKEYNASNRILQEAERISCDPMILNVIGKNYKALKRYEEAEHWFLRSTHRLPGRICLLYTSPSPRD
;
A
#
# COMPACT_ATOMS: atom_id res chain seq x y z
N MET A 1 23.63 -45.05 -19.68
CA MET A 1 24.56 -44.16 -18.95
C MET A 1 24.05 -44.03 -17.52
N LYS A 2 24.67 -44.73 -16.51
CA LYS A 2 24.18 -44.67 -15.11
C LYS A 2 24.57 -43.34 -14.52
N MET A 3 23.58 -42.52 -14.18
CA MET A 3 23.75 -41.22 -13.53
C MET A 3 24.41 -41.45 -12.16
N THR A 4 25.49 -40.68 -11.84
CA THR A 4 26.14 -40.78 -10.53
C THR A 4 25.24 -40.24 -9.42
N ARG A 5 25.35 -40.73 -8.20
CA ARG A 5 24.60 -40.28 -7.01
C ARG A 5 24.73 -38.76 -6.82
N ILE A 6 25.88 -38.19 -7.13
CA ILE A 6 26.18 -36.74 -7.03
C ILE A 6 25.37 -35.95 -8.07
N GLN A 7 25.31 -36.42 -9.32
CA GLN A 7 24.53 -35.78 -10.37
C GLN A 7 23.03 -35.79 -10.04
N PHE A 8 22.51 -36.89 -9.51
CA PHE A 8 21.13 -37.03 -9.08
C PHE A 8 20.76 -36.07 -7.94
N LEU A 9 21.64 -35.91 -6.94
CA LEU A 9 21.44 -34.96 -5.82
C LEU A 9 21.49 -33.49 -6.31
N ARG A 10 22.37 -33.18 -7.27
CA ARG A 10 22.45 -31.83 -7.88
C ARG A 10 21.17 -31.49 -8.64
N ILE A 11 20.62 -32.40 -9.43
CA ILE A 11 19.36 -32.21 -10.16
C ILE A 11 18.21 -31.98 -9.18
N LYS A 12 18.10 -32.79 -8.12
CA LYS A 12 17.06 -32.57 -7.09
C LYS A 12 17.16 -31.21 -6.41
N THR A 13 18.36 -30.73 -6.14
CA THR A 13 18.55 -29.41 -5.53
C THR A 13 18.19 -28.29 -6.51
N GLN A 14 18.56 -28.38 -7.78
CA GLN A 14 18.18 -27.42 -8.81
C GLN A 14 16.66 -27.37 -9.03
N ALA A 15 16.00 -28.54 -9.08
CA ALA A 15 14.54 -28.62 -9.15
C ALA A 15 13.85 -27.99 -7.93
N SER A 16 14.42 -28.21 -6.73
CA SER A 16 13.92 -27.58 -5.50
C SER A 16 14.04 -26.05 -5.56
N ILE A 17 15.16 -25.51 -6.04
CA ILE A 17 15.36 -24.06 -6.21
C ILE A 17 14.34 -23.51 -7.21
N ALA A 18 14.17 -24.18 -8.35
CA ALA A 18 13.23 -23.76 -9.38
C ALA A 18 11.77 -23.69 -8.84
N LEU A 19 11.34 -24.71 -8.10
CA LEU A 19 10.01 -24.72 -7.47
C LEU A 19 9.82 -23.57 -6.48
N ILE A 20 10.80 -23.31 -5.61
CA ILE A 20 10.74 -22.17 -4.69
C ILE A 20 10.65 -20.85 -5.46
N SER A 21 11.44 -20.70 -6.52
CA SER A 21 11.44 -19.48 -7.34
C SER A 21 10.09 -19.28 -8.05
N ILE A 22 9.50 -20.34 -8.60
CA ILE A 22 8.16 -20.29 -9.21
C ILE A 22 7.11 -19.88 -8.19
N GLY A 23 7.14 -20.46 -6.99
CA GLY A 23 6.22 -20.10 -5.92
C GLY A 23 6.36 -18.65 -5.47
N VAL A 24 7.59 -18.15 -5.29
CA VAL A 24 7.86 -16.76 -4.90
C VAL A 24 7.44 -15.78 -5.99
N ILE A 25 7.77 -16.06 -7.27
CA ILE A 25 7.37 -15.24 -8.40
C ILE A 25 5.84 -15.23 -8.51
N GLY A 26 5.18 -16.38 -8.30
CA GLY A 26 3.72 -16.47 -8.23
C GLY A 26 3.14 -15.52 -7.17
N LEU A 27 3.65 -15.53 -5.93
CA LEU A 27 3.20 -14.62 -4.89
C LEU A 27 3.41 -13.15 -5.28
N LEU A 28 4.57 -12.80 -5.82
CA LEU A 28 4.88 -11.42 -6.22
C LEU A 28 4.08 -10.97 -7.45
N SER A 29 3.59 -11.88 -8.30
CA SER A 29 2.72 -11.56 -9.44
C SER A 29 1.39 -10.93 -9.03
N THR A 30 1.04 -10.96 -7.74
CA THR A 30 -0.13 -10.25 -7.19
C THR A 30 -0.10 -8.76 -7.52
N VAL A 31 1.07 -8.16 -7.76
CA VAL A 31 1.17 -6.76 -8.19
C VAL A 31 0.51 -6.53 -9.55
N CYS A 32 0.62 -7.48 -10.47
CA CYS A 32 0.05 -7.38 -11.82
C CYS A 32 -1.45 -7.76 -11.87
N ALA A 33 -2.05 -8.18 -10.75
CA ALA A 33 -3.44 -8.60 -10.70
C ALA A 33 -4.38 -7.38 -10.77
N TYR A 34 -4.98 -7.18 -11.91
CA TYR A 34 -5.92 -6.11 -12.20
C TYR A 34 -7.21 -6.66 -12.81
N SER A 35 -8.35 -6.07 -12.47
CA SER A 35 -9.65 -6.39 -13.08
C SER A 35 -10.45 -5.12 -13.32
N SER A 36 -10.94 -4.94 -14.54
CA SER A 36 -11.84 -3.84 -14.92
C SER A 36 -13.31 -4.11 -14.58
N TYR A 37 -13.63 -5.32 -14.12
CA TYR A 37 -15.02 -5.75 -13.84
C TYR A 37 -15.52 -5.40 -12.45
N ILE A 38 -14.65 -4.81 -11.60
CA ILE A 38 -14.97 -4.41 -10.23
C ILE A 38 -14.87 -2.90 -10.07
N PRO A 39 -15.46 -2.30 -9.02
CA PRO A 39 -15.38 -0.87 -8.80
C PRO A 39 -13.93 -0.37 -8.78
N ALA A 40 -13.70 0.80 -9.37
CA ALA A 40 -12.38 1.41 -9.45
C ALA A 40 -11.73 1.58 -8.06
N GLY A 41 -10.46 1.14 -7.94
CA GLY A 41 -9.72 1.16 -6.69
C GLY A 41 -10.01 0.00 -5.72
N ASP A 42 -10.95 -0.91 -6.05
CA ASP A 42 -11.18 -2.10 -5.24
C ASP A 42 -10.07 -3.13 -5.42
N THR A 43 -9.69 -3.82 -4.36
CA THR A 43 -8.57 -4.79 -4.32
C THR A 43 -9.04 -6.25 -4.21
N SER A 44 -10.36 -6.53 -4.33
CA SER A 44 -10.90 -7.89 -4.15
C SER A 44 -10.31 -8.91 -5.14
N TYR A 45 -10.04 -8.48 -6.38
CA TYR A 45 -9.38 -9.34 -7.36
C TYR A 45 -7.92 -9.67 -6.98
N GLN A 46 -7.18 -8.68 -6.46
CA GLN A 46 -5.82 -8.93 -5.96
C GLN A 46 -5.82 -9.90 -4.78
N TRP A 47 -6.82 -9.83 -3.88
CA TRP A 47 -6.97 -10.77 -2.78
C TRP A 47 -7.31 -12.19 -3.26
N LEU A 48 -8.19 -12.33 -4.25
CA LEU A 48 -8.50 -13.62 -4.85
C LEU A 48 -7.26 -14.22 -5.52
N TRP A 49 -6.54 -13.42 -6.32
CA TRP A 49 -5.28 -13.85 -6.96
C TRP A 49 -4.24 -14.26 -5.91
N CYS A 50 -4.08 -13.44 -4.86
CA CYS A 50 -3.22 -13.74 -3.71
C CYS A 50 -3.57 -15.11 -3.10
N GLY A 51 -4.84 -15.43 -2.96
CA GLY A 51 -5.31 -16.73 -2.46
C GLY A 51 -4.82 -17.89 -3.33
N TRP A 52 -5.03 -17.84 -4.64
CA TRP A 52 -4.59 -18.88 -5.56
C TRP A 52 -3.07 -19.05 -5.59
N VAL A 53 -2.32 -17.96 -5.70
CA VAL A 53 -0.86 -18.03 -5.73
C VAL A 53 -0.26 -18.46 -4.39
N SER A 54 -0.94 -18.22 -3.26
CA SER A 54 -0.55 -18.73 -1.94
C SER A 54 -0.68 -20.25 -1.85
N ILE A 55 -1.72 -20.83 -2.44
CA ILE A 55 -1.90 -22.28 -2.53
C ILE A 55 -0.81 -22.87 -3.44
N ILE A 56 -0.57 -22.27 -4.61
CA ILE A 56 0.49 -22.71 -5.53
C ILE A 56 1.87 -22.64 -4.85
N PHE A 57 2.19 -21.54 -4.16
CA PHE A 57 3.42 -21.40 -3.38
C PHE A 57 3.57 -22.53 -2.35
N THR A 58 2.49 -22.85 -1.65
CA THR A 58 2.49 -23.93 -0.65
C THR A 58 2.84 -25.26 -1.28
N VAL A 59 2.20 -25.61 -2.39
CA VAL A 59 2.49 -26.86 -3.12
C VAL A 59 3.94 -26.86 -3.63
N CYS A 60 4.41 -25.77 -4.22
CA CYS A 60 5.78 -25.65 -4.70
C CYS A 60 6.81 -25.85 -3.58
N VAL A 61 6.62 -25.23 -2.41
CA VAL A 61 7.55 -25.36 -1.28
C VAL A 61 7.53 -26.76 -0.69
N LEU A 62 6.36 -27.40 -0.53
CA LEU A 62 6.24 -28.78 -0.04
C LEU A 62 6.98 -29.74 -0.98
N LEU A 63 6.77 -29.64 -2.28
CA LEU A 63 7.49 -30.44 -3.28
C LEU A 63 9.00 -30.15 -3.26
N ALA A 64 9.40 -28.88 -3.15
CA ALA A 64 10.81 -28.49 -3.10
C ALA A 64 11.53 -29.07 -1.88
N VAL A 65 10.93 -29.01 -0.69
CA VAL A 65 11.49 -29.59 0.54
C VAL A 65 11.54 -31.11 0.43
N GLY A 66 10.54 -31.75 -0.16
CA GLY A 66 10.52 -33.20 -0.40
C GLY A 66 11.63 -33.64 -1.38
N LEU A 67 11.99 -32.81 -2.37
CA LEU A 67 13.11 -33.11 -3.28
C LEU A 67 14.47 -32.85 -2.62
N SER A 68 14.65 -31.68 -2.02
CA SER A 68 15.89 -31.27 -1.36
C SER A 68 15.68 -30.09 -0.43
N ALA A 69 15.82 -30.30 0.88
CA ALA A 69 15.78 -29.19 1.84
C ALA A 69 16.86 -28.12 1.61
N LYS A 70 17.93 -28.44 0.86
CA LYS A 70 18.99 -27.47 0.50
C LYS A 70 18.48 -26.34 -0.42
N GLY A 71 17.41 -26.55 -1.18
CA GLY A 71 16.81 -25.51 -2.01
C GLY A 71 16.32 -24.30 -1.21
N VAL A 72 15.89 -24.49 0.05
CA VAL A 72 15.44 -23.41 0.94
C VAL A 72 16.52 -22.34 1.18
N HIS A 73 17.80 -22.70 1.10
CA HIS A 73 18.92 -21.75 1.24
C HIS A 73 18.90 -20.64 0.18
N PHE A 74 18.30 -20.89 -0.96
CA PHE A 74 18.22 -19.97 -2.08
C PHE A 74 16.96 -19.10 -2.07
N PHE A 75 16.08 -19.25 -1.08
CA PHE A 75 14.83 -18.49 -0.97
C PHE A 75 15.05 -16.97 -1.12
N HIS A 76 16.06 -16.41 -0.45
CA HIS A 76 16.34 -14.98 -0.53
C HIS A 76 16.76 -14.53 -1.95
N HIS A 77 17.44 -15.37 -2.73
CA HIS A 77 17.71 -15.09 -4.14
C HIS A 77 16.43 -15.09 -4.98
N SER A 78 15.52 -16.03 -4.72
CA SER A 78 14.22 -16.07 -5.38
C SER A 78 13.39 -14.81 -5.10
N VAL A 79 13.45 -14.26 -3.87
CA VAL A 79 12.79 -13.01 -3.53
C VAL A 79 13.43 -11.82 -4.27
N ILE A 80 14.77 -11.74 -4.33
CA ILE A 80 15.48 -10.67 -5.06
C ILE A 80 15.08 -10.67 -6.53
N TRP A 81 15.24 -11.81 -7.21
CA TRP A 81 14.97 -11.89 -8.65
C TRP A 81 13.48 -11.77 -8.98
N GLY A 82 12.61 -12.28 -8.11
CA GLY A 82 11.16 -12.09 -8.24
C GLY A 82 10.76 -10.62 -8.15
N LEU A 83 11.32 -9.85 -7.21
CA LEU A 83 11.08 -8.41 -7.11
C LEU A 83 11.63 -7.65 -8.31
N ILE A 84 12.84 -7.96 -8.78
CA ILE A 84 13.44 -7.34 -9.98
C ILE A 84 12.57 -7.61 -11.21
N LEU A 85 12.10 -8.85 -11.39
CA LEU A 85 11.24 -9.24 -12.51
C LEU A 85 9.90 -8.49 -12.47
N MET A 86 9.20 -8.50 -11.33
CA MET A 86 7.90 -7.83 -11.20
C MET A 86 8.04 -6.31 -11.30
N GLY A 87 9.10 -5.73 -10.71
CA GLY A 87 9.38 -4.30 -10.87
C GLY A 87 9.71 -3.91 -12.32
N GLY A 88 10.41 -4.78 -13.05
CA GLY A 88 10.66 -4.60 -14.47
C GLY A 88 9.37 -4.63 -15.31
N ILE A 89 8.47 -5.58 -15.03
CA ILE A 89 7.16 -5.66 -15.69
C ILE A 89 6.34 -4.39 -15.44
N GLU A 90 6.26 -3.95 -14.18
CA GLU A 90 5.54 -2.72 -13.82
C GLU A 90 6.18 -1.48 -14.45
N ALA A 91 7.52 -1.40 -14.50
CA ALA A 91 8.20 -0.27 -15.14
C ALA A 91 7.94 -0.24 -16.65
N VAL A 92 7.95 -1.39 -17.33
CA VAL A 92 7.56 -1.48 -18.76
C VAL A 92 6.09 -1.12 -18.96
N TRP A 93 5.20 -1.54 -18.05
CA TRP A 93 3.78 -1.16 -18.12
C TRP A 93 3.62 0.36 -18.02
N GLY A 94 4.25 0.99 -17.02
CA GLY A 94 4.22 2.45 -16.90
C GLY A 94 4.84 3.17 -18.10
N LEU A 95 5.93 2.66 -18.66
CA LEU A 95 6.52 3.21 -19.87
C LEU A 95 5.54 3.17 -21.05
N ARG A 96 4.83 2.04 -21.24
CA ARG A 96 3.76 1.96 -22.24
C ARG A 96 2.64 2.96 -22.04
N GLN A 97 2.30 3.27 -20.78
CA GLN A 97 1.32 4.32 -20.45
C GLN A 97 1.85 5.73 -20.77
N ILE A 98 3.13 6.01 -20.48
CA ILE A 98 3.78 7.30 -20.81
C ILE A 98 3.73 7.57 -22.33
N TYR A 99 3.99 6.55 -23.14
CA TYR A 99 3.98 6.67 -24.60
C TYR A 99 2.60 6.44 -25.25
N GLY A 100 1.53 6.26 -24.47
CA GLY A 100 0.18 6.06 -25.00
C GLY A 100 -0.10 4.66 -25.59
N PHE A 101 0.79 3.69 -25.40
CA PHE A 101 0.59 2.29 -25.85
C PHE A 101 -0.28 1.47 -24.89
N ALA A 102 -0.61 2.02 -23.73
CA ALA A 102 -1.54 1.43 -22.77
C ALA A 102 -2.33 2.54 -22.09
N THR A 103 -3.60 2.28 -21.77
CA THR A 103 -4.44 3.21 -21.01
C THR A 103 -4.10 3.17 -19.52
N SER A 104 -4.23 4.32 -18.84
CA SER A 104 -4.18 4.38 -17.39
C SER A 104 -5.47 3.85 -16.78
N ASN A 105 -5.38 3.29 -15.57
CA ASN A 105 -6.53 2.83 -14.80
C ASN A 105 -7.28 3.99 -14.10
N HIS A 106 -6.79 5.23 -14.22
CA HIS A 106 -7.35 6.41 -13.58
C HIS A 106 -7.56 7.54 -14.59
N SER A 107 -8.72 8.21 -14.53
CA SER A 107 -9.09 9.28 -15.47
C SER A 107 -8.21 10.53 -15.42
N LEU A 108 -7.61 10.83 -14.26
CA LEU A 108 -6.83 12.06 -14.04
C LEU A 108 -5.31 11.86 -14.12
N TYR A 109 -4.82 10.63 -14.10
CA TYR A 109 -3.38 10.34 -14.07
C TYR A 109 -2.97 9.49 -15.27
N ALA A 110 -1.92 9.92 -15.94
CA ALA A 110 -1.42 9.24 -17.14
C ALA A 110 -0.70 7.92 -16.82
N VAL A 111 -0.07 7.81 -15.64
CA VAL A 111 0.80 6.68 -15.29
C VAL A 111 0.38 6.08 -13.95
N THR A 112 -0.08 4.84 -13.97
CA THR A 112 -0.53 4.10 -12.80
C THR A 112 -0.02 2.65 -12.76
N GLY A 113 0.63 2.15 -13.82
CA GLY A 113 0.96 0.73 -13.97
C GLY A 113 -0.31 -0.13 -13.86
N SER A 114 -0.21 -1.22 -13.12
CA SER A 114 -1.35 -2.08 -12.78
C SER A 114 -2.24 -1.50 -11.66
N PHE A 115 -1.78 -0.48 -10.95
CA PHE A 115 -2.52 0.15 -9.84
C PHE A 115 -3.57 1.13 -10.34
N TYR A 116 -4.49 1.50 -9.44
CA TYR A 116 -5.46 2.55 -9.70
C TYR A 116 -4.86 3.96 -9.53
N ASN A 117 -3.90 4.15 -8.59
CA ASN A 117 -3.31 5.44 -8.28
C ASN A 117 -1.78 5.44 -8.52
N PRO A 118 -1.20 6.58 -8.98
CA PRO A 118 0.24 6.71 -9.21
C PRO A 118 1.08 6.61 -7.93
N GLY A 119 0.53 6.95 -6.75
CA GLY A 119 1.23 6.88 -5.48
C GLY A 119 1.70 5.46 -5.13
N PRO A 120 0.79 4.49 -4.97
CA PRO A 120 1.14 3.08 -4.76
C PRO A 120 2.01 2.51 -5.88
N TYR A 121 1.72 2.80 -7.14
CA TYR A 121 2.55 2.38 -8.27
C TYR A 121 4.01 2.80 -8.09
N SER A 122 4.26 4.09 -7.89
CA SER A 122 5.62 4.62 -7.67
C SER A 122 6.24 4.04 -6.40
N GLY A 123 5.45 3.79 -5.35
CA GLY A 123 5.90 3.15 -4.11
C GLY A 123 6.41 1.72 -4.34
N TYR A 124 5.77 0.96 -5.23
CA TYR A 124 6.24 -0.38 -5.59
C TYR A 124 7.57 -0.33 -6.37
N LEU A 125 7.69 0.58 -7.32
CA LEU A 125 8.95 0.80 -8.02
C LEU A 125 10.08 1.25 -7.07
N ALA A 126 9.75 2.12 -6.11
CA ALA A 126 10.69 2.57 -5.08
C ALA A 126 11.16 1.45 -4.14
N LEU A 127 10.29 0.47 -3.84
CA LEU A 127 10.64 -0.73 -3.07
C LEU A 127 11.64 -1.61 -3.83
N VAL A 128 11.44 -1.77 -5.15
CA VAL A 128 12.30 -2.60 -6.01
C VAL A 128 13.65 -1.93 -6.28
N PHE A 129 13.69 -0.61 -6.36
CA PHE A 129 14.89 0.18 -6.72
C PHE A 129 16.15 -0.22 -5.93
N PRO A 130 16.20 -0.23 -4.60
CA PRO A 130 17.40 -0.57 -3.83
C PRO A 130 17.78 -2.05 -3.94
N VAL A 131 16.82 -2.95 -4.19
CA VAL A 131 17.07 -4.37 -4.44
C VAL A 131 17.84 -4.53 -5.74
N CYS A 132 17.36 -3.87 -6.79
CA CYS A 132 17.94 -3.86 -8.12
C CYS A 132 19.32 -3.20 -8.13
N LEU A 133 19.46 -2.05 -7.46
CA LEU A 133 20.71 -1.31 -7.31
C LEU A 133 21.79 -2.18 -6.63
N TYR A 134 21.45 -2.83 -5.53
CA TYR A 134 22.40 -3.68 -4.82
C TYR A 134 22.83 -4.88 -5.66
N GLU A 135 21.90 -5.54 -6.32
CA GLU A 135 22.22 -6.72 -7.15
C GLU A 135 23.10 -6.35 -8.34
N TRP A 136 22.84 -5.21 -8.98
CA TRP A 136 23.71 -4.66 -10.02
C TRP A 136 25.11 -4.35 -9.50
N LEU A 137 25.24 -3.65 -8.35
CA LEU A 137 26.55 -3.33 -7.74
C LEU A 137 27.31 -4.60 -7.34
N ARG A 138 26.63 -5.59 -6.77
CA ARG A 138 27.22 -6.88 -6.38
C ARG A 138 27.80 -7.62 -7.59
N LEU A 139 27.02 -7.71 -8.67
CA LEU A 139 27.45 -8.38 -9.90
C LEU A 139 28.53 -7.58 -10.64
N ASN A 140 28.50 -6.25 -10.55
CA ASN A 140 29.52 -5.39 -11.14
C ASN A 140 30.90 -5.60 -10.49
N ALA A 141 30.96 -5.97 -9.23
CA ALA A 141 32.21 -6.22 -8.51
C ALA A 141 32.91 -7.55 -8.94
N ILE A 142 32.22 -8.43 -9.66
CA ILE A 142 32.78 -9.72 -10.14
C ILE A 142 33.59 -9.48 -11.41
N LYS A 143 34.89 -9.77 -11.37
CA LYS A 143 35.81 -9.56 -12.50
C LYS A 143 35.57 -10.53 -13.66
N GLN A 144 35.37 -11.82 -13.34
CA GLN A 144 35.05 -12.86 -14.33
C GLN A 144 33.66 -13.42 -14.00
N ARG A 145 32.67 -13.01 -14.77
CA ARG A 145 31.26 -13.43 -14.58
C ARG A 145 31.00 -14.70 -15.36
N THR A 146 30.27 -15.61 -14.76
CA THR A 146 29.64 -16.72 -15.47
C THR A 146 28.56 -16.17 -16.43
N TRP A 147 28.05 -17.01 -17.33
CA TRP A 147 26.97 -16.61 -18.22
C TRP A 147 25.71 -16.16 -17.43
N GLU A 148 25.35 -16.90 -16.39
CA GLU A 148 24.21 -16.57 -15.52
C GLU A 148 24.39 -15.23 -14.80
N GLU A 149 25.59 -14.96 -14.28
CA GLU A 149 25.95 -13.69 -13.63
C GLU A 149 25.96 -12.51 -14.63
N SER A 150 26.36 -12.77 -15.87
CA SER A 150 26.33 -11.75 -16.93
C SER A 150 24.89 -11.39 -17.30
N VAL A 151 24.03 -12.38 -17.50
CA VAL A 151 22.59 -12.16 -17.72
C VAL A 151 21.97 -11.38 -16.54
N GLY A 152 22.26 -11.78 -15.32
CA GLY A 152 21.80 -11.08 -14.13
C GLY A 152 22.25 -9.63 -14.06
N TYR A 153 23.53 -9.36 -14.42
CA TYR A 153 24.08 -8.00 -14.45
C TYR A 153 23.35 -7.10 -15.44
N TYR A 154 23.17 -7.55 -16.70
CA TYR A 154 22.47 -6.75 -17.72
C TYR A 154 20.99 -6.60 -17.42
N LEU A 155 20.33 -7.63 -16.87
CA LEU A 155 18.93 -7.57 -16.47
C LEU A 155 18.72 -6.58 -15.33
N SER A 156 19.53 -6.65 -14.26
CA SER A 156 19.42 -5.71 -13.14
C SER A 156 19.74 -4.27 -13.57
N PHE A 157 20.73 -4.06 -14.45
CA PHE A 157 21.03 -2.75 -15.00
C PHE A 157 19.89 -2.20 -15.85
N GLY A 158 19.33 -3.01 -16.75
CA GLY A 158 18.23 -2.61 -17.62
C GLY A 158 16.97 -2.25 -16.81
N VAL A 159 16.62 -3.07 -15.80
CA VAL A 159 15.49 -2.76 -14.90
C VAL A 159 15.77 -1.49 -14.10
N LEU A 160 17.00 -1.30 -13.60
CA LEU A 160 17.38 -0.08 -12.86
C LEU A 160 17.19 1.17 -13.72
N LEU A 161 17.60 1.14 -14.98
CA LEU A 161 17.39 2.24 -15.93
C LEU A 161 15.89 2.52 -16.13
N LEU A 162 15.08 1.48 -16.34
CA LEU A 162 13.63 1.63 -16.47
C LEU A 162 13.01 2.27 -15.23
N LEU A 163 13.41 1.83 -14.02
CA LEU A 163 12.93 2.41 -12.77
C LEU A 163 13.28 3.90 -12.67
N VAL A 164 14.51 4.29 -13.00
CA VAL A 164 14.95 5.69 -12.99
C VAL A 164 14.16 6.54 -14.00
N CYS A 165 13.86 6.00 -15.18
CA CYS A 165 13.07 6.71 -16.19
C CYS A 165 11.59 6.91 -15.79
N VAL A 166 11.00 5.91 -15.13
CA VAL A 166 9.54 5.91 -14.88
C VAL A 166 9.18 6.54 -13.52
N LEU A 167 10.03 6.41 -12.49
CA LEU A 167 9.77 6.97 -11.16
C LEU A 167 9.41 8.46 -11.15
N PRO A 168 10.07 9.35 -11.93
CA PRO A 168 9.69 10.77 -11.99
C PRO A 168 8.28 10.99 -12.52
N ALA A 169 7.85 10.23 -13.54
CA ALA A 169 6.54 10.36 -14.19
C ALA A 169 5.37 10.03 -13.23
N GLY A 170 5.59 9.21 -12.23
CA GLY A 170 4.59 8.89 -11.20
C GLY A 170 4.32 10.00 -10.20
N MET A 171 5.07 11.14 -10.24
CA MET A 171 4.87 12.35 -9.43
C MET A 171 4.66 12.08 -7.92
N SER A 172 5.26 11.02 -7.37
CA SER A 172 5.14 10.61 -5.97
C SER A 172 6.37 11.00 -5.15
N ARG A 173 6.28 12.11 -4.42
CA ARG A 173 7.37 12.60 -3.55
C ARG A 173 7.82 11.56 -2.51
N SER A 174 6.87 10.84 -1.93
CA SER A 174 7.14 9.78 -0.96
C SER A 174 7.99 8.65 -1.56
N ALA A 175 7.70 8.26 -2.81
CA ALA A 175 8.44 7.22 -3.52
C ALA A 175 9.86 7.69 -3.89
N TRP A 176 10.02 8.96 -4.31
CA TRP A 176 11.34 9.52 -4.60
C TRP A 176 12.23 9.54 -3.35
N LEU A 177 11.70 10.03 -2.22
CA LEU A 177 12.43 10.03 -0.95
C LEU A 177 12.78 8.61 -0.51
N ALA A 178 11.85 7.66 -0.60
CA ALA A 178 12.10 6.26 -0.27
C ALA A 178 13.21 5.66 -1.13
N SER A 179 13.24 5.94 -2.45
CA SER A 179 14.30 5.50 -3.36
C SER A 179 15.66 6.12 -3.01
N ILE A 180 15.69 7.43 -2.72
CA ILE A 180 16.93 8.14 -2.36
C ILE A 180 17.50 7.58 -1.07
N PHE A 181 16.71 7.53 0.02
CA PHE A 181 17.20 7.06 1.32
C PHE A 181 17.66 5.59 1.28
N SER A 182 16.89 4.73 0.62
CA SER A 182 17.27 3.32 0.47
C SER A 182 18.46 3.11 -0.46
N GLY A 183 18.58 3.92 -1.52
CA GLY A 183 19.74 3.93 -2.41
C GLY A 183 21.01 4.39 -1.69
N VAL A 184 20.94 5.48 -0.91
CA VAL A 184 22.03 5.95 -0.06
C VAL A 184 22.44 4.86 0.94
N PHE A 185 21.48 4.19 1.58
CA PHE A 185 21.80 3.05 2.47
C PHE A 185 22.57 1.95 1.73
N VAL A 186 22.09 1.49 0.58
CA VAL A 186 22.76 0.46 -0.22
C VAL A 186 24.17 0.87 -0.61
N CYS A 187 24.33 2.08 -1.14
CA CYS A 187 25.64 2.62 -1.51
C CYS A 187 26.59 2.77 -0.30
N SER A 188 26.05 3.21 0.84
CA SER A 188 26.86 3.41 2.06
C SER A 188 27.43 2.11 2.63
N VAL A 189 26.71 1.00 2.44
CA VAL A 189 27.19 -0.33 2.86
C VAL A 189 28.12 -0.96 1.81
N HIS A 190 27.88 -0.69 0.52
CA HIS A 190 28.68 -1.26 -0.57
C HIS A 190 30.05 -0.59 -0.71
N TYR A 191 30.12 0.73 -0.61
CA TYR A 191 31.35 1.50 -0.77
C TYR A 191 31.97 1.90 0.58
N PRO A 192 33.29 1.93 0.70
CA PRO A 192 33.99 2.36 1.94
C PRO A 192 34.01 3.89 2.09
N TRP A 193 32.81 4.51 2.10
CA TRP A 193 32.63 5.97 2.15
C TRP A 193 33.36 6.62 3.29
N ARG A 194 33.44 5.96 4.45
CA ARG A 194 34.12 6.49 5.63
C ARG A 194 35.60 6.76 5.36
N ASN A 195 36.26 5.86 4.63
CA ASN A 195 37.68 6.01 4.30
C ASN A 195 37.86 7.06 3.20
N TRP A 196 36.98 7.06 2.19
CA TRP A 196 36.99 8.05 1.12
C TRP A 196 36.69 9.46 1.64
N LEU A 197 35.68 9.66 2.48
CA LEU A 197 35.36 10.94 3.10
C LEU A 197 36.51 11.45 4.00
N LYS A 198 37.11 10.58 4.80
CA LYS A 198 38.28 10.95 5.60
C LYS A 198 39.45 11.39 4.72
N LYS A 199 39.72 10.69 3.63
CA LYS A 199 40.75 11.04 2.66
C LYS A 199 40.44 12.36 1.95
N ALA A 200 39.24 12.51 1.42
CA ALA A 200 38.78 13.73 0.76
C ALA A 200 38.81 14.94 1.71
N TRP A 201 38.41 14.77 2.96
CA TRP A 201 38.49 15.82 3.98
C TRP A 201 39.94 16.23 4.30
N LYS A 202 40.86 15.24 4.39
CA LYS A 202 42.25 15.51 4.68
C LYS A 202 43.00 16.15 3.52
N GLU A 203 42.75 15.70 2.28
CA GLU A 203 43.48 16.14 1.08
C GLU A 203 42.86 17.39 0.42
N TYR A 204 41.53 17.55 0.51
CA TYR A 204 40.78 18.57 -0.22
C TYR A 204 39.75 19.32 0.66
N HIS A 205 40.17 19.66 1.91
CA HIS A 205 39.26 20.27 2.90
C HIS A 205 38.43 21.43 2.33
N GLY A 206 39.03 22.42 1.68
CA GLY A 206 38.31 23.57 1.09
C GLY A 206 37.34 23.15 0.01
N LYS A 207 37.73 22.25 -0.91
CA LYS A 207 36.84 21.74 -1.96
C LYS A 207 35.71 20.88 -1.38
N ALA A 208 35.98 20.11 -0.33
CA ALA A 208 34.94 19.32 0.35
C ALA A 208 33.92 20.20 1.05
N VAL A 209 34.30 21.28 1.67
CA VAL A 209 33.39 22.27 2.27
C VAL A 209 32.55 22.94 1.20
N VAL A 210 33.13 23.39 0.09
CA VAL A 210 32.37 23.98 -1.03
C VAL A 210 31.40 22.99 -1.63
N ALA A 211 31.80 21.72 -1.82
CA ALA A 211 30.91 20.67 -2.32
C ALA A 211 29.73 20.39 -1.37
N LEU A 212 29.97 20.38 -0.05
CA LEU A 212 28.91 20.22 0.95
C LEU A 212 27.96 21.42 0.96
N LEU A 213 28.46 22.64 0.84
CA LEU A 213 27.64 23.85 0.75
C LEU A 213 26.77 23.83 -0.52
N LEU A 214 27.35 23.51 -1.68
CA LEU A 214 26.61 23.39 -2.94
C LEU A 214 25.53 22.30 -2.85
N LEU A 215 25.87 21.13 -2.29
CA LEU A 215 24.92 20.04 -2.06
C LEU A 215 23.78 20.51 -1.13
N SER A 216 24.11 21.21 -0.05
CA SER A 216 23.12 21.77 0.87
C SER A 216 22.17 22.75 0.18
N VAL A 217 22.70 23.65 -0.65
CA VAL A 217 21.89 24.59 -1.45
C VAL A 217 20.97 23.83 -2.41
N ILE A 218 21.49 22.85 -3.14
CA ILE A 218 20.67 22.02 -4.06
C ILE A 218 19.58 21.27 -3.29
N LEU A 219 19.88 20.69 -2.13
CA LEU A 219 18.88 19.98 -1.31
C LEU A 219 17.82 20.93 -0.75
N ILE A 220 18.21 22.14 -0.30
CA ILE A 220 17.27 23.13 0.22
C ILE A 220 16.38 23.68 -0.90
N THR A 221 16.97 24.12 -2.01
CA THR A 221 16.21 24.67 -3.13
C THR A 221 15.32 23.62 -3.81
N GLY A 222 15.86 22.40 -3.99
CA GLY A 222 15.08 21.28 -4.48
C GLY A 222 13.94 20.89 -3.53
N GLY A 223 14.19 20.85 -2.23
CA GLY A 223 13.19 20.61 -1.20
C GLY A 223 12.06 21.66 -1.18
N ILE A 224 12.42 22.94 -1.26
CA ILE A 224 11.46 24.06 -1.37
C ILE A 224 10.63 23.93 -2.66
N GLY A 225 11.27 23.66 -3.80
CA GLY A 225 10.58 23.45 -5.08
C GLY A 225 9.59 22.27 -5.03
N ILE A 226 10.00 21.12 -4.49
CA ILE A 226 9.14 19.95 -4.30
C ILE A 226 7.97 20.23 -3.34
N TYR A 227 8.19 21.04 -2.30
CA TYR A 227 7.13 21.47 -1.38
C TYR A 227 6.08 22.32 -2.10
N HIS A 228 6.49 23.34 -2.85
CA HIS A 228 5.58 24.23 -3.55
C HIS A 228 4.78 23.56 -4.66
N LEU A 229 5.32 22.54 -5.33
CA LEU A 229 4.61 21.78 -6.37
C LEU A 229 3.29 21.15 -5.91
N LYS A 230 3.14 20.81 -4.60
CA LYS A 230 1.94 20.18 -4.03
C LYS A 230 1.76 20.60 -2.56
N ALA A 231 1.79 21.88 -2.26
CA ALA A 231 1.72 22.42 -0.90
C ALA A 231 0.44 21.98 -0.17
N ASP A 232 -0.72 22.06 -0.82
CA ASP A 232 -2.01 21.68 -0.22
C ASP A 232 -2.07 20.17 0.13
N SER A 233 -1.50 19.32 -0.69
CA SER A 233 -1.38 17.89 -0.37
C SER A 233 -0.47 17.62 0.85
N ALA A 234 0.53 18.46 1.10
CA ALA A 234 1.39 18.34 2.29
C ALA A 234 0.65 18.86 3.53
N LYS A 235 0.01 20.02 3.45
CA LYS A 235 -0.82 20.60 4.52
C LYS A 235 -1.95 19.64 4.91
N GLY A 236 -2.66 19.06 3.93
CA GLY A 236 -3.71 18.08 4.18
C GLY A 236 -3.23 16.83 4.91
N ARG A 237 -2.02 16.32 4.59
CA ARG A 237 -1.44 15.19 5.35
C ARG A 237 -1.06 15.58 6.77
N LEU A 238 -0.48 16.75 6.98
CA LEU A 238 -0.15 17.24 8.33
C LEU A 238 -1.42 17.39 9.17
N PHE A 239 -2.50 17.93 8.60
CA PHE A 239 -3.79 18.00 9.28
C PHE A 239 -4.34 16.61 9.62
N MET A 240 -4.31 15.65 8.66
CA MET A 240 -4.70 14.27 8.93
C MET A 240 -3.90 13.66 10.08
N TRP A 241 -2.57 13.88 10.11
CA TRP A 241 -1.72 13.37 11.19
C TRP A 241 -2.04 14.03 12.54
N LYS A 242 -2.35 15.34 12.54
CA LYS A 242 -2.82 16.05 13.74
C LYS A 242 -4.08 15.39 14.31
N ILE A 243 -5.11 15.20 13.49
CA ILE A 243 -6.37 14.58 13.94
C ILE A 243 -6.17 13.11 14.34
N SER A 244 -5.38 12.34 13.57
CA SER A 244 -5.04 10.95 13.92
C SER A 244 -4.30 10.85 15.26
N SER A 245 -3.39 11.78 15.55
CA SER A 245 -2.66 11.83 16.82
C SER A 245 -3.58 12.12 18.00
N LEU A 246 -4.63 12.94 17.82
CA LEU A 246 -5.65 13.15 18.85
C LEU A 246 -6.40 11.84 19.18
N ALA A 247 -6.70 11.02 18.15
CA ALA A 247 -7.28 9.71 18.36
C ALA A 247 -6.35 8.77 19.15
N VAL A 248 -5.04 8.76 18.82
CA VAL A 248 -4.04 7.96 19.55
C VAL A 248 -3.96 8.39 21.02
N VAL A 249 -3.86 9.70 21.29
CA VAL A 249 -3.77 10.23 22.66
C VAL A 249 -4.99 9.84 23.49
N LYS A 250 -6.16 9.78 22.88
CA LYS A 250 -7.40 9.41 23.58
C LYS A 250 -7.47 7.94 23.96
N LYS A 251 -6.91 7.04 23.13
CA LYS A 251 -6.89 5.60 23.36
C LYS A 251 -5.51 5.00 23.06
N PRO A 252 -4.47 5.32 23.83
CA PRO A 252 -3.09 4.93 23.48
C PRO A 252 -2.82 3.44 23.62
N ILE A 253 -3.56 2.72 24.46
CA ILE A 253 -3.37 1.30 24.75
C ILE A 253 -4.54 0.46 24.21
N SER A 254 -5.79 0.86 24.55
CA SER A 254 -6.99 0.10 24.18
C SER A 254 -7.36 0.19 22.70
N ALA A 255 -6.84 1.22 22.00
CA ALA A 255 -7.04 1.45 20.58
C ALA A 255 -8.53 1.54 20.14
N TYR A 256 -8.78 1.59 18.84
CA TYR A 256 -10.13 1.60 18.24
C TYR A 256 -10.51 0.28 17.58
N GLY A 257 -9.56 -0.65 17.45
CA GLY A 257 -9.73 -1.92 16.74
C GLY A 257 -9.31 -1.85 15.27
N ILE A 258 -8.90 -3.00 14.73
CA ILE A 258 -8.44 -3.14 13.33
C ILE A 258 -9.56 -2.74 12.37
N GLY A 259 -9.23 -1.92 11.36
CA GLY A 259 -10.17 -1.43 10.34
C GLY A 259 -10.98 -0.21 10.76
N ASN A 260 -10.85 0.28 12.00
CA ASN A 260 -11.63 1.41 12.52
C ASN A 260 -10.89 2.76 12.44
N PHE A 261 -9.80 2.85 11.70
CA PHE A 261 -9.07 4.13 11.53
C PHE A 261 -10.00 5.23 11.02
N VAL A 262 -10.75 4.96 9.95
CA VAL A 262 -11.61 5.97 9.30
C VAL A 262 -12.70 6.48 10.23
N TYR A 263 -13.32 5.59 11.01
CA TYR A 263 -14.30 5.95 12.02
C TYR A 263 -13.69 6.83 13.13
N ALA A 264 -12.55 6.40 13.71
CA ALA A 264 -11.86 7.14 14.75
C ALA A 264 -11.46 8.54 14.28
N TYR A 265 -10.88 8.63 13.06
CA TYR A 265 -10.53 9.88 12.43
C TYR A 265 -11.74 10.81 12.25
N GLY A 266 -12.84 10.29 11.68
CA GLY A 266 -14.05 11.08 11.44
C GLY A 266 -14.66 11.64 12.73
N GLN A 267 -14.68 10.84 13.81
CA GLN A 267 -15.18 11.26 15.12
C GLN A 267 -14.29 12.36 15.73
N GLU A 268 -12.98 12.26 15.64
CA GLU A 268 -12.08 13.26 16.20
C GLU A 268 -12.05 14.55 15.35
N GLN A 269 -12.17 14.45 14.01
CA GLN A 269 -12.30 15.61 13.12
C GLN A 269 -13.61 16.37 13.41
N GLU A 270 -14.75 15.66 13.58
CA GLU A 270 -16.04 16.24 13.94
C GLU A 270 -15.94 17.03 15.25
N LYS A 271 -15.32 16.45 16.30
CA LYS A 271 -15.10 17.12 17.57
C LYS A 271 -14.13 18.30 17.49
N TYR A 272 -13.13 18.19 16.60
CA TYR A 272 -12.15 19.25 16.40
C TYR A 272 -12.81 20.50 15.84
N PHE A 273 -13.59 20.35 14.77
CA PHE A 273 -14.29 21.47 14.13
C PHE A 273 -15.49 21.99 14.96
N ALA A 274 -16.16 21.13 15.72
CA ALA A 274 -17.24 21.54 16.64
C ALA A 274 -16.80 22.54 17.71
N LYS A 275 -15.49 22.63 18.04
CA LYS A 275 -14.94 23.61 18.98
C LYS A 275 -14.92 25.04 18.43
N GLY A 276 -15.01 25.22 17.13
CA GLY A 276 -15.01 26.52 16.46
C GLY A 276 -13.68 27.30 16.48
N SER A 277 -12.61 26.71 17.06
CA SER A 277 -11.28 27.33 17.14
C SER A 277 -10.29 26.58 16.23
N TYR A 278 -10.33 26.87 14.95
CA TYR A 278 -9.46 26.26 13.94
C TYR A 278 -9.03 27.31 12.90
N ASP A 279 -7.94 26.99 12.17
CA ASP A 279 -7.40 27.86 11.12
C ASP A 279 -8.19 27.65 9.82
N GLU A 280 -8.40 28.71 9.05
CA GLU A 280 -9.02 28.64 7.70
C GLU A 280 -8.25 27.70 6.77
N ASP A 281 -6.92 27.63 6.87
CA ASP A 281 -6.11 26.68 6.10
C ASP A 281 -6.44 25.21 6.49
N GLU A 282 -6.72 24.93 7.74
CA GLU A 282 -7.11 23.58 8.19
C GLU A 282 -8.49 23.18 7.67
N GLU A 283 -9.44 24.12 7.67
CA GLU A 283 -10.75 23.93 7.06
C GLU A 283 -10.64 23.64 5.56
N ARG A 284 -9.84 24.41 4.84
CA ARG A 284 -9.63 24.27 3.40
C ARG A 284 -9.00 22.95 3.01
N VAL A 285 -8.04 22.44 3.78
CA VAL A 285 -7.34 21.19 3.47
C VAL A 285 -7.96 19.94 4.12
N ALA A 286 -8.96 20.12 5.00
CA ALA A 286 -9.70 19.03 5.60
C ALA A 286 -10.38 18.18 4.52
N GLY A 287 -10.47 16.89 4.78
CA GLY A 287 -11.08 15.92 3.87
C GLY A 287 -11.71 14.76 4.61
N SER A 288 -12.28 13.83 3.85
CA SER A 288 -12.77 12.54 4.32
C SER A 288 -11.86 11.42 3.79
N PRO A 289 -10.68 11.20 4.39
CA PRO A 289 -9.71 10.25 3.91
C PRO A 289 -10.15 8.80 4.15
N GLU A 290 -9.94 7.95 3.15
CA GLU A 290 -10.10 6.49 3.30
C GLU A 290 -8.86 5.84 3.94
N TYR A 291 -7.72 6.54 3.97
CA TYR A 291 -6.42 6.04 4.44
C TYR A 291 -5.72 7.06 5.33
N ALA A 292 -4.91 6.56 6.27
CA ALA A 292 -4.15 7.40 7.21
C ALA A 292 -3.01 8.20 6.53
N PHE A 293 -2.56 7.81 5.34
CA PHE A 293 -1.32 8.27 4.70
C PHE A 293 -0.11 8.25 5.64
N ASN A 294 -0.16 7.36 6.63
CA ASN A 294 0.92 7.04 7.57
C ASN A 294 0.56 5.72 8.25
N GLU A 295 1.26 4.63 7.89
CA GLU A 295 0.95 3.30 8.42
C GLU A 295 1.26 3.18 9.92
N TYR A 296 2.22 3.94 10.42
CA TYR A 296 2.56 3.94 11.86
C TYR A 296 1.44 4.54 12.69
N LEU A 297 0.87 5.67 12.26
CA LEU A 297 -0.30 6.27 12.89
C LEU A 297 -1.53 5.37 12.76
N ARG A 298 -1.71 4.71 11.60
CA ARG A 298 -2.80 3.75 11.44
C ARG A 298 -2.70 2.61 12.46
N ILE A 299 -1.53 1.99 12.60
CA ILE A 299 -1.31 0.93 13.59
C ILE A 299 -1.52 1.46 15.01
N ALA A 300 -1.04 2.66 15.33
CA ALA A 300 -1.24 3.25 16.65
C ALA A 300 -2.71 3.50 16.96
N VAL A 301 -3.52 3.98 16.01
CA VAL A 301 -4.97 4.19 16.18
C VAL A 301 -5.72 2.85 16.28
N GLU A 302 -5.42 1.91 15.41
CA GLU A 302 -6.16 0.65 15.30
C GLU A 302 -5.76 -0.40 16.32
N CYS A 303 -4.47 -0.47 16.69
CA CYS A 303 -3.90 -1.51 17.55
C CYS A 303 -3.24 -0.98 18.83
N GLY A 304 -3.05 0.33 18.95
CA GLY A 304 -2.39 0.98 20.07
C GLY A 304 -0.86 1.07 19.96
N ILE A 305 -0.27 1.92 20.82
CA ILE A 305 1.18 2.16 20.87
C ILE A 305 1.97 0.88 21.21
N PRO A 306 1.53 0.00 22.14
CA PRO A 306 2.28 -1.21 22.44
C PRO A 306 2.48 -2.13 21.22
N VAL A 307 1.44 -2.29 20.39
CA VAL A 307 1.52 -3.09 19.16
C VAL A 307 2.44 -2.42 18.13
N LEU A 308 2.37 -1.10 17.97
CA LEU A 308 3.29 -0.37 17.10
C LEU A 308 4.75 -0.60 17.52
N VAL A 309 5.06 -0.49 18.82
CA VAL A 309 6.41 -0.74 19.34
C VAL A 309 6.86 -2.17 19.07
N LEU A 310 5.98 -3.15 19.27
CA LEU A 310 6.27 -4.56 18.97
C LEU A 310 6.60 -4.76 17.48
N VAL A 311 5.79 -4.21 16.58
CA VAL A 311 6.00 -4.31 15.13
C VAL A 311 7.34 -3.67 14.73
N LEU A 312 7.64 -2.47 15.23
CA LEU A 312 8.92 -1.80 14.97
C LEU A 312 10.13 -2.60 15.51
N THR A 313 9.98 -3.22 16.67
CA THR A 313 11.03 -4.07 17.27
C THR A 313 11.29 -5.31 16.40
N ILE A 314 10.25 -5.97 15.91
CA ILE A 314 10.37 -7.11 14.99
C ILE A 314 11.07 -6.70 13.69
N ILE A 315 10.65 -5.58 13.09
CA ILE A 315 11.26 -5.06 11.87
C ILE A 315 12.73 -4.70 12.09
N GLY A 316 13.04 -4.03 13.20
CA GLY A 316 14.42 -3.68 13.59
C GLY A 316 15.29 -4.93 13.77
N GLY A 317 14.77 -5.97 14.42
CA GLY A 317 15.44 -7.26 14.56
C GLY A 317 15.71 -7.95 13.21
N CYS A 318 14.74 -7.91 12.30
CA CYS A 318 14.90 -8.44 10.94
C CYS A 318 15.97 -7.67 10.15
N LEU A 319 15.96 -6.34 10.19
CA LEU A 319 16.97 -5.50 9.55
C LEU A 319 18.37 -5.77 10.10
N TYR A 320 18.51 -5.82 11.43
CA TYR A 320 19.78 -6.13 12.08
C TYR A 320 20.35 -7.49 11.60
N ARG A 321 19.51 -8.53 11.57
CA ARG A 321 19.92 -9.86 11.05
C ARG A 321 20.26 -9.82 9.57
N GLY A 322 19.45 -9.15 8.75
CA GLY A 322 19.67 -9.02 7.32
C GLY A 322 20.99 -8.33 6.99
N ILE A 323 21.32 -7.24 7.71
CA ILE A 323 22.60 -6.52 7.56
C ILE A 323 23.75 -7.43 7.98
N LYS A 324 23.66 -8.11 9.13
CA LYS A 324 24.69 -9.05 9.60
C LYS A 324 24.96 -10.18 8.61
N LYS A 325 23.93 -10.62 7.87
CA LYS A 325 24.02 -11.66 6.83
C LYS A 325 24.39 -11.10 5.44
N LYS A 326 24.70 -9.81 5.33
CA LYS A 326 25.00 -9.13 4.07
C LYS A 326 23.87 -9.21 3.02
N ARG A 327 22.62 -9.32 3.44
CA ARG A 327 21.43 -9.29 2.57
C ARG A 327 20.98 -7.84 2.30
N ILE A 328 21.91 -7.02 1.85
CA ILE A 328 21.77 -5.56 1.81
C ILE A 328 20.65 -5.12 0.86
N GLY A 329 20.48 -5.78 -0.30
CA GLY A 329 19.40 -5.47 -1.23
C GLY A 329 18.02 -5.67 -0.59
N ILE A 330 17.82 -6.78 0.17
CA ILE A 330 16.58 -7.07 0.89
C ILE A 330 16.34 -6.03 1.98
N CYS A 331 17.37 -5.68 2.76
CA CYS A 331 17.30 -4.62 3.75
C CYS A 331 16.96 -3.26 3.11
N GLY A 332 17.54 -2.96 1.94
CA GLY A 332 17.24 -1.76 1.16
C GLY A 332 15.78 -1.70 0.75
N GLY A 333 15.21 -2.80 0.22
CA GLY A 333 13.79 -2.89 -0.11
C GLY A 333 12.88 -2.68 1.10
N LEU A 334 13.23 -3.28 2.25
CA LEU A 334 12.50 -3.09 3.50
C LEU A 334 12.56 -1.64 3.99
N ILE A 335 13.75 -1.02 3.97
CA ILE A 335 13.96 0.39 4.33
C ILE A 335 13.14 1.30 3.40
N SER A 336 13.16 1.05 2.08
CA SER A 336 12.36 1.81 1.12
C SER A 336 10.88 1.76 1.45
N LEU A 337 10.36 0.57 1.75
CA LEU A 337 8.97 0.38 2.12
C LEU A 337 8.61 1.10 3.42
N LEU A 338 9.49 1.08 4.42
CA LEU A 338 9.29 1.80 5.68
C LEU A 338 9.23 3.32 5.47
N PHE A 339 10.13 3.90 4.68
CA PHE A 339 10.08 5.32 4.33
C PHE A 339 8.82 5.68 3.55
N PHE A 340 8.42 4.84 2.58
CA PHE A 340 7.19 5.04 1.84
C PHE A 340 5.95 4.97 2.73
N SER A 341 5.92 4.05 3.70
CA SER A 341 4.84 3.87 4.69
C SER A 341 4.66 5.05 5.62
N PHE A 342 5.70 5.90 5.80
CA PHE A 342 5.62 7.10 6.65
C PHE A 342 4.69 8.18 6.07
N SER A 343 4.52 8.23 4.76
CA SER A 343 3.69 9.26 4.11
C SER A 343 2.77 8.71 3.01
N SER A 344 2.47 7.40 3.07
CA SER A 344 1.60 6.69 2.13
C SER A 344 0.86 5.54 2.84
N TYR A 345 0.15 4.70 2.05
CA TYR A 345 -0.72 3.63 2.53
C TYR A 345 -0.48 2.29 1.82
N PRO A 346 0.78 1.77 1.75
CA PRO A 346 1.09 0.56 1.00
C PRO A 346 0.39 -0.69 1.56
N MET A 347 0.18 -0.79 2.88
CA MET A 347 -0.40 -1.97 3.52
C MET A 347 -1.91 -2.13 3.26
N THR A 348 -2.49 -1.31 2.40
CA THR A 348 -3.84 -1.49 1.86
C THR A 348 -3.86 -2.47 0.67
N TYR A 349 -2.72 -2.63 -0.01
CA TYR A 349 -2.60 -3.46 -1.21
C TYR A 349 -1.95 -4.82 -0.88
N PRO A 350 -2.56 -5.95 -1.32
CA PRO A 350 -2.02 -7.29 -1.09
C PRO A 350 -0.58 -7.46 -1.57
N CYS A 351 -0.22 -6.88 -2.72
CA CYS A 351 1.13 -6.99 -3.28
C CYS A 351 2.22 -6.41 -2.36
N PHE A 352 1.94 -5.31 -1.66
CA PHE A 352 2.89 -4.75 -0.68
C PHE A 352 2.96 -5.59 0.59
N ILE A 353 1.83 -6.13 1.06
CA ILE A 353 1.80 -7.04 2.22
C ILE A 353 2.64 -8.27 1.93
N ILE A 354 2.46 -8.87 0.74
CA ILE A 354 3.26 -10.03 0.30
C ILE A 354 4.74 -9.67 0.23
N ALA A 355 5.09 -8.57 -0.45
CA ALA A 355 6.48 -8.13 -0.57
C ALA A 355 7.10 -7.88 0.82
N PHE A 356 6.38 -7.24 1.73
CA PHE A 356 6.82 -6.99 3.11
C PHE A 356 7.10 -8.30 3.86
N ILE A 357 6.15 -9.24 3.84
CA ILE A 357 6.30 -10.55 4.49
C ILE A 357 7.50 -11.32 3.90
N LEU A 358 7.63 -11.36 2.57
CA LEU A 358 8.73 -12.04 1.91
C LEU A 358 10.10 -11.41 2.24
N LEU A 359 10.18 -10.07 2.33
CA LEU A 359 11.39 -9.35 2.73
C LEU A 359 11.75 -9.65 4.20
N LEU A 360 10.77 -9.67 5.12
CA LEU A 360 11.01 -10.04 6.53
C LEU A 360 11.50 -11.48 6.65
N ILE A 361 10.82 -12.43 5.99
CA ILE A 361 11.23 -13.84 5.97
C ILE A 361 12.64 -13.97 5.39
N ALA A 362 12.92 -13.27 4.28
CA ALA A 362 14.23 -13.30 3.65
C ALA A 362 15.34 -12.66 4.51
N CYS A 363 15.04 -11.70 5.39
CA CYS A 363 16.00 -11.20 6.39
C CYS A 363 16.27 -12.22 7.49
N PHE A 364 15.22 -12.89 7.97
CA PHE A 364 15.25 -13.70 9.18
C PHE A 364 15.64 -15.17 8.92
N LEU A 365 15.16 -15.75 7.82
CA LEU A 365 15.27 -17.20 7.57
C LEU A 365 16.74 -17.63 7.42
N ASP A 366 17.18 -18.42 8.41
CA ASP A 366 18.41 -19.19 8.35
C ASP A 366 18.01 -20.61 8.00
N TYR A 367 18.52 -21.17 6.95
CA TYR A 367 18.61 -22.59 6.57
C TYR A 367 17.63 -23.58 7.25
N SER A 368 16.69 -23.10 8.06
CA SER A 368 15.71 -23.94 8.77
C SER A 368 14.51 -24.24 7.88
N HIS A 369 14.54 -25.41 7.26
CA HIS A 369 13.39 -25.94 6.52
C HIS A 369 12.13 -26.05 7.38
N LYS A 370 12.26 -26.29 8.71
CA LYS A 370 11.12 -26.33 9.64
C LYS A 370 10.39 -24.98 9.74
N LEU A 371 11.14 -23.90 9.85
CA LEU A 371 10.56 -22.56 9.91
C LEU A 371 9.92 -22.18 8.57
N MET A 372 10.56 -22.55 7.45
CA MET A 372 9.97 -22.37 6.12
C MET A 372 8.64 -23.11 5.98
N LEU A 373 8.55 -24.38 6.45
CA LEU A 373 7.32 -25.15 6.42
C LEU A 373 6.22 -24.50 7.28
N LEU A 374 6.56 -23.94 8.45
CA LEU A 374 5.62 -23.22 9.28
C LEU A 374 5.04 -22.00 8.55
N PHE A 375 5.89 -21.16 7.95
CA PHE A 375 5.44 -20.01 7.14
C PHE A 375 4.58 -20.45 5.96
N THR A 376 4.99 -21.52 5.29
CA THR A 376 4.26 -22.09 4.15
C THR A 376 2.87 -22.57 4.57
N PHE A 377 2.74 -23.21 5.71
CA PHE A 377 1.45 -23.65 6.24
C PHE A 377 0.53 -22.46 6.52
N VAL A 378 1.06 -21.40 7.16
CA VAL A 378 0.28 -20.18 7.43
C VAL A 378 -0.17 -19.52 6.12
N ILE A 379 0.74 -19.32 5.16
CA ILE A 379 0.44 -18.73 3.86
C ILE A 379 -0.62 -19.56 3.12
N GLY A 380 -0.49 -20.88 3.11
CA GLY A 380 -1.45 -21.77 2.47
C GLY A 380 -2.84 -21.73 3.12
N SER A 381 -2.90 -21.70 4.45
CA SER A 381 -4.17 -21.59 5.19
C SER A 381 -4.89 -20.28 4.89
N VAL A 382 -4.14 -19.17 4.88
CA VAL A 382 -4.66 -17.86 4.46
C VAL A 382 -5.11 -17.90 2.99
N GLY A 383 -4.34 -18.54 2.11
CA GLY A 383 -4.69 -18.73 0.70
C GLY A 383 -6.02 -19.44 0.51
N VAL A 384 -6.23 -20.55 1.20
CA VAL A 384 -7.51 -21.28 1.16
C VAL A 384 -8.67 -20.42 1.66
N TRP A 385 -8.46 -19.66 2.75
CA TRP A 385 -9.47 -18.76 3.28
C TRP A 385 -9.82 -17.66 2.28
N LEU A 386 -8.84 -17.05 1.61
CA LEU A 386 -9.04 -16.00 0.60
C LEU A 386 -9.79 -16.50 -0.63
N VAL A 387 -9.49 -17.71 -1.11
CA VAL A 387 -10.19 -18.31 -2.28
C VAL A 387 -11.63 -18.65 -1.95
N ARG A 388 -11.93 -19.04 -0.71
CA ARG A 388 -13.31 -19.29 -0.26
C ARG A 388 -14.13 -18.01 -0.08
N ASN A 389 -13.49 -16.84 -0.05
CA ASN A 389 -14.18 -15.58 0.12
C ASN A 389 -14.74 -15.11 -1.24
N ASN A 390 -16.04 -15.04 -1.37
CA ASN A 390 -16.76 -14.63 -2.58
C ASN A 390 -16.75 -13.10 -2.82
N ALA A 391 -15.85 -12.37 -2.17
CA ALA A 391 -15.80 -10.90 -2.26
C ALA A 391 -15.59 -10.37 -3.69
N TYR A 392 -14.80 -11.06 -4.50
CA TYR A 392 -14.58 -10.66 -5.90
C TYR A 392 -15.86 -10.77 -6.73
N ASP A 393 -16.57 -11.90 -6.66
CA ASP A 393 -17.81 -12.10 -7.41
C ASP A 393 -18.87 -11.13 -6.96
N ALA A 394 -19.01 -10.91 -5.65
CA ALA A 394 -19.92 -9.91 -5.10
C ALA A 394 -19.59 -8.49 -5.58
N CYS A 395 -18.29 -8.11 -5.66
CA CYS A 395 -17.89 -6.80 -6.19
C CYS A 395 -18.15 -6.67 -7.69
N ARG A 396 -18.04 -7.74 -8.45
CA ARG A 396 -18.38 -7.75 -9.88
C ARG A 396 -19.89 -7.53 -10.07
N GLU A 397 -20.71 -8.21 -9.32
CA GLU A 397 -22.16 -8.02 -9.34
C GLU A 397 -22.56 -6.63 -8.86
N TRP A 398 -21.90 -6.11 -7.82
CA TRP A 398 -22.09 -4.72 -7.40
C TRP A 398 -21.84 -3.70 -8.52
N SER A 399 -20.82 -3.92 -9.37
CA SER A 399 -20.59 -3.06 -10.53
C SER A 399 -21.77 -3.03 -11.50
N GLN A 400 -22.50 -4.15 -11.63
CA GLN A 400 -23.73 -4.22 -12.42
C GLN A 400 -24.90 -3.49 -11.71
N CYS A 401 -25.02 -3.61 -10.38
CA CYS A 401 -26.03 -2.87 -9.61
C CYS A 401 -25.87 -1.35 -9.74
N LYS A 402 -24.62 -0.85 -9.84
CA LYS A 402 -24.36 0.57 -10.11
C LYS A 402 -24.98 1.06 -11.41
N MET A 403 -25.04 0.23 -12.41
CA MET A 403 -25.69 0.56 -13.68
C MET A 403 -27.20 0.74 -13.48
N LEU A 404 -27.87 -0.18 -12.75
CA LEU A 404 -29.29 -0.06 -12.41
C LEU A 404 -29.57 1.22 -11.60
N TYR A 405 -28.68 1.55 -10.66
CA TYR A 405 -28.79 2.78 -9.87
C TYR A 405 -28.66 4.03 -10.76
N SER A 406 -27.71 4.05 -11.70
CA SER A 406 -27.46 5.20 -12.58
C SER A 406 -28.60 5.49 -13.54
N ILE A 407 -29.32 4.46 -14.00
CA ILE A 407 -30.54 4.61 -14.83
C ILE A 407 -31.82 4.79 -13.99
N GLN A 408 -31.67 5.02 -12.68
CA GLN A 408 -32.79 5.24 -11.74
C GLN A 408 -33.77 4.07 -11.58
N ALA A 409 -33.37 2.85 -11.96
CA ALA A 409 -34.16 1.64 -11.75
C ALA A 409 -34.05 1.17 -10.28
N TYR A 410 -34.42 2.06 -9.34
CA TYR A 410 -34.19 1.87 -7.90
C TYR A 410 -34.86 0.63 -7.31
N GLY A 411 -36.03 0.22 -7.80
CA GLY A 411 -36.72 -0.99 -7.33
C GLY A 411 -35.86 -2.24 -7.57
N LYS A 412 -35.42 -2.44 -8.82
CA LYS A 412 -34.52 -3.56 -9.17
C LYS A 412 -33.16 -3.44 -8.48
N ALA A 413 -32.61 -2.22 -8.41
CA ALA A 413 -31.35 -1.99 -7.71
C ALA A 413 -31.43 -2.38 -6.22
N LYS A 414 -32.54 -2.08 -5.52
CA LYS A 414 -32.77 -2.46 -4.12
C LYS A 414 -32.69 -3.98 -3.92
N GLU A 415 -33.32 -4.77 -4.80
CA GLU A 415 -33.32 -6.24 -4.72
C GLU A 415 -31.89 -6.78 -4.81
N GLU A 416 -31.10 -6.28 -5.77
CA GLU A 416 -29.72 -6.67 -5.96
C GLU A 416 -28.81 -6.21 -4.80
N TYR A 417 -28.94 -4.96 -4.33
CA TYR A 417 -28.22 -4.48 -3.15
C TYR A 417 -28.57 -5.33 -1.91
N GLY A 418 -29.83 -5.69 -1.72
CA GLY A 418 -30.26 -6.55 -0.61
C GLY A 418 -29.64 -7.94 -0.67
N ARG A 419 -29.53 -8.54 -1.86
CA ARG A 419 -28.87 -9.84 -2.08
C ARG A 419 -27.37 -9.81 -1.78
N LEU A 420 -26.69 -8.72 -2.16
CA LEU A 420 -25.25 -8.54 -1.98
C LEU A 420 -24.88 -8.03 -0.58
N TYR A 421 -25.82 -7.49 0.17
CA TYR A 421 -25.58 -6.90 1.48
C TYR A 421 -24.81 -7.81 2.47
N PRO A 422 -25.13 -9.12 2.63
CA PRO A 422 -24.41 -9.97 3.56
C PRO A 422 -22.90 -10.12 3.23
N LEU A 423 -22.54 -9.94 1.95
CA LEU A 423 -21.16 -10.09 1.47
C LEU A 423 -20.39 -8.76 1.44
N LEU A 424 -21.08 -7.62 1.31
CA LEU A 424 -20.49 -6.31 1.08
C LEU A 424 -20.78 -5.28 2.19
N ASN A 425 -21.40 -5.68 3.31
CA ASN A 425 -21.70 -4.79 4.44
C ASN A 425 -20.47 -4.13 5.09
N GLY A 426 -19.27 -4.67 4.86
CA GLY A 426 -18.00 -4.04 5.25
C GLY A 426 -17.48 -2.97 4.27
N ARG A 427 -18.22 -2.63 3.21
CA ARG A 427 -17.82 -1.68 2.16
C ARG A 427 -18.57 -0.36 2.30
N PRO A 428 -17.94 0.74 2.75
CA PRO A 428 -18.67 2.01 3.00
C PRO A 428 -19.36 2.55 1.76
N ARG A 429 -18.72 2.47 0.58
CA ARG A 429 -19.32 2.93 -0.68
C ARG A 429 -20.55 2.12 -1.08
N PHE A 430 -20.52 0.81 -0.86
CA PHE A 430 -21.66 -0.06 -1.12
C PHE A 430 -22.85 0.30 -0.24
N LEU A 431 -22.61 0.43 1.07
CA LEU A 431 -23.66 0.81 2.03
C LEU A 431 -24.24 2.20 1.72
N PHE A 432 -23.38 3.16 1.35
CA PHE A 432 -23.83 4.49 0.97
C PHE A 432 -24.72 4.47 -0.27
N GLU A 433 -24.35 3.73 -1.32
CA GLU A 433 -25.15 3.58 -2.54
C GLU A 433 -26.49 2.89 -2.24
N TYR A 434 -26.46 1.82 -1.43
CA TYR A 434 -27.67 1.12 -0.99
C TYR A 434 -28.59 2.02 -0.17
N GLY A 435 -28.05 2.73 0.82
CA GLY A 435 -28.81 3.69 1.63
C GLY A 435 -29.44 4.81 0.79
N ARG A 436 -28.72 5.34 -0.22
CA ARG A 436 -29.26 6.32 -1.17
C ARG A 436 -30.33 5.73 -2.08
N CYS A 437 -30.20 4.47 -2.48
CA CYS A 437 -31.24 3.77 -3.25
C CYS A 437 -32.54 3.71 -2.46
N LEU A 438 -32.49 3.32 -1.18
CA LEU A 438 -33.62 3.29 -0.26
C LEU A 438 -34.19 4.69 -0.01
N HIS A 439 -33.36 5.72 0.12
CA HIS A 439 -33.80 7.13 0.21
C HIS A 439 -34.67 7.54 -1.01
N ASN A 440 -34.20 7.22 -2.22
CA ASN A 440 -34.90 7.56 -3.46
C ASN A 440 -36.24 6.80 -3.59
N LEU A 441 -36.35 5.62 -3.01
CA LEU A 441 -37.59 4.86 -2.88
C LEU A 441 -38.50 5.35 -1.74
N LYS A 442 -38.10 6.41 -1.01
CA LYS A 442 -38.79 6.96 0.17
C LYS A 442 -38.87 5.99 1.36
N GLU A 443 -38.03 4.95 1.38
CA GLU A 443 -37.93 3.99 2.48
C GLU A 443 -36.96 4.54 3.55
N TYR A 444 -37.29 5.69 4.14
CA TYR A 444 -36.37 6.50 4.95
C TYR A 444 -35.85 5.77 6.18
N ASN A 445 -36.66 4.97 6.88
CA ASN A 445 -36.22 4.22 8.05
C ASN A 445 -35.23 3.11 7.69
N ALA A 446 -35.47 2.40 6.59
CA ALA A 446 -34.54 1.37 6.09
C ALA A 446 -33.23 2.03 5.62
N SER A 447 -33.33 3.16 4.89
CA SER A 447 -32.17 3.96 4.48
C SER A 447 -31.32 4.38 5.67
N ASN A 448 -31.93 4.92 6.74
CA ASN A 448 -31.21 5.34 7.94
C ASN A 448 -30.46 4.18 8.60
N ARG A 449 -31.05 2.98 8.67
CA ARG A 449 -30.36 1.80 9.23
C ARG A 449 -29.08 1.49 8.48
N ILE A 450 -29.15 1.39 7.15
CA ILE A 450 -27.99 1.09 6.30
C ILE A 450 -26.94 2.20 6.36
N LEU A 451 -27.39 3.47 6.36
CA LEU A 451 -26.46 4.61 6.42
C LEU A 451 -25.78 4.76 7.78
N GLN A 452 -26.42 4.38 8.89
CA GLN A 452 -25.80 4.33 10.21
C GLN A 452 -24.73 3.23 10.31
N GLU A 453 -24.91 2.12 9.60
CA GLU A 453 -23.83 1.12 9.45
C GLU A 453 -22.67 1.69 8.62
N ALA A 454 -22.95 2.40 7.53
CA ALA A 454 -21.93 3.08 6.73
C ALA A 454 -21.16 4.12 7.55
N GLU A 455 -21.81 4.87 8.43
CA GLU A 455 -21.19 5.87 9.32
C GLU A 455 -20.16 5.25 10.27
N ARG A 456 -20.36 4.01 10.71
CA ARG A 456 -19.43 3.30 11.60
C ARG A 456 -18.12 2.89 10.93
N ILE A 457 -18.07 2.91 9.61
CA ILE A 457 -16.89 2.48 8.82
C ILE A 457 -16.43 3.54 7.82
N SER A 458 -17.01 4.76 7.89
CA SER A 458 -16.68 5.87 6.99
C SER A 458 -16.64 7.20 7.74
N CYS A 459 -15.85 8.13 7.24
CA CYS A 459 -15.84 9.52 7.70
C CYS A 459 -16.50 10.48 6.69
N ASP A 460 -17.16 9.98 5.63
CA ASP A 460 -17.79 10.84 4.62
C ASP A 460 -19.00 11.58 5.20
N PRO A 461 -19.00 12.94 5.25
CA PRO A 461 -20.09 13.74 5.77
C PRO A 461 -21.40 13.59 4.95
N MET A 462 -21.31 13.15 3.68
CA MET A 462 -22.49 12.92 2.85
C MET A 462 -23.41 11.82 3.39
N ILE A 463 -22.87 10.86 4.13
CA ILE A 463 -23.65 9.82 4.82
C ILE A 463 -24.56 10.49 5.86
N LEU A 464 -23.99 11.35 6.71
CA LEU A 464 -24.72 12.08 7.74
C LEU A 464 -25.78 13.00 7.13
N ASN A 465 -25.44 13.65 6.02
CA ASN A 465 -26.35 14.53 5.29
C ASN A 465 -27.57 13.77 4.76
N VAL A 466 -27.41 12.58 4.18
CA VAL A 466 -28.57 11.78 3.70
C VAL A 466 -29.41 11.30 4.87
N ILE A 467 -28.82 10.94 6.01
CA ILE A 467 -29.56 10.61 7.24
C ILE A 467 -30.39 11.80 7.69
N GLY A 468 -29.82 13.02 7.72
CA GLY A 468 -30.54 14.25 8.05
C GLY A 468 -31.73 14.51 7.11
N LYS A 469 -31.53 14.31 5.80
CA LYS A 469 -32.61 14.43 4.79
C LYS A 469 -33.73 13.42 5.03
N ASN A 470 -33.40 12.19 5.43
CA ASN A 470 -34.39 11.18 5.76
C ASN A 470 -35.21 11.61 6.98
N TYR A 471 -34.58 12.11 8.05
CA TYR A 471 -35.31 12.60 9.22
C TYR A 471 -36.17 13.83 8.91
N LYS A 472 -35.66 14.76 8.07
CA LYS A 472 -36.49 15.90 7.57
C LYS A 472 -37.74 15.41 6.82
N ALA A 473 -37.59 14.41 5.94
CA ALA A 473 -38.70 13.82 5.19
C ALA A 473 -39.71 13.10 6.13
N LEU A 474 -39.25 12.55 7.23
CA LEU A 474 -40.06 11.95 8.28
C LEU A 474 -40.70 13.01 9.23
N LYS A 475 -40.48 14.31 8.99
CA LYS A 475 -40.87 15.44 9.85
C LYS A 475 -40.28 15.41 11.26
N ARG A 476 -39.15 14.71 11.44
CA ARG A 476 -38.38 14.64 12.70
C ARG A 476 -37.25 15.69 12.64
N TYR A 477 -37.62 16.95 12.85
CA TYR A 477 -36.77 18.08 12.54
C TYR A 477 -35.58 18.21 13.51
N GLU A 478 -35.74 17.90 14.79
CA GLU A 478 -34.66 17.93 15.79
C GLU A 478 -33.54 16.95 15.45
N GLU A 479 -33.90 15.72 15.09
CA GLU A 479 -32.93 14.73 14.66
C GLU A 479 -32.30 15.10 13.32
N ALA A 480 -33.06 15.68 12.40
CA ALA A 480 -32.53 16.17 11.14
C ALA A 480 -31.49 17.25 11.37
N GLU A 481 -31.75 18.23 12.24
CA GLU A 481 -30.81 19.27 12.61
C GLU A 481 -29.53 18.68 13.23
N HIS A 482 -29.68 17.76 14.18
CA HIS A 482 -28.54 17.08 14.81
C HIS A 482 -27.62 16.43 13.76
N TRP A 483 -28.15 15.69 12.77
CA TRP A 483 -27.36 15.04 11.75
C TRP A 483 -26.74 16.02 10.75
N PHE A 484 -27.42 17.11 10.41
CA PHE A 484 -26.85 18.16 9.59
C PHE A 484 -25.71 18.89 10.29
N LEU A 485 -25.85 19.24 11.56
CA LEU A 485 -24.78 19.86 12.36
C LEU A 485 -23.55 18.94 12.44
N ARG A 486 -23.75 17.65 12.69
CA ARG A 486 -22.64 16.67 12.65
C ARG A 486 -21.95 16.63 11.27
N SER A 487 -22.73 16.69 10.20
CA SER A 487 -22.20 16.70 8.84
C SER A 487 -21.32 17.93 8.57
N THR A 488 -21.78 19.12 8.97
CA THR A 488 -21.01 20.37 8.84
C THR A 488 -19.79 20.39 9.74
N HIS A 489 -19.88 19.95 10.99
CA HIS A 489 -18.74 19.82 11.89
C HIS A 489 -17.71 18.81 11.38
N ARG A 490 -18.15 17.74 10.67
CA ARG A 490 -17.20 16.77 10.12
C ARG A 490 -16.36 17.34 8.99
N LEU A 491 -16.94 18.23 8.14
CA LEU A 491 -16.22 18.86 7.03
C LEU A 491 -16.84 20.24 6.70
N PRO A 492 -16.49 21.30 7.46
CA PRO A 492 -17.12 22.61 7.34
C PRO A 492 -16.88 23.28 5.97
N GLY A 493 -15.68 23.14 5.40
CA GLY A 493 -15.33 23.73 4.08
C GLY A 493 -16.09 23.15 2.88
N ARG A 494 -16.97 22.16 3.07
CA ARG A 494 -17.76 21.56 1.99
C ARG A 494 -19.07 22.33 1.79
N ILE A 495 -19.05 23.36 0.94
CA ILE A 495 -20.16 24.30 0.67
C ILE A 495 -21.50 23.58 0.40
N CYS A 496 -21.50 22.46 -0.29
CA CYS A 496 -22.75 21.70 -0.56
C CYS A 496 -23.45 21.18 0.69
N LEU A 497 -22.77 21.10 1.84
CA LEU A 497 -23.38 20.73 3.12
C LEU A 497 -24.14 21.89 3.76
N LEU A 498 -23.69 23.12 3.55
CA LEU A 498 -24.33 24.33 4.08
C LEU A 498 -25.71 24.55 3.48
N TYR A 499 -25.89 24.28 2.18
CA TYR A 499 -27.19 24.42 1.51
C TYR A 499 -28.23 23.35 1.87
N THR A 500 -27.82 22.34 2.65
CA THR A 500 -28.70 21.25 3.10
C THR A 500 -29.06 21.33 4.57
N SER A 501 -28.37 22.20 5.32
CA SER A 501 -28.75 22.56 6.70
C SER A 501 -30.01 23.43 6.68
N PRO A 502 -30.96 23.23 7.63
CA PRO A 502 -32.09 24.15 7.74
C PRO A 502 -31.55 25.56 8.05
N SER A 503 -32.06 26.53 7.28
CA SER A 503 -31.80 27.94 7.61
C SER A 503 -32.44 28.26 8.95
N PRO A 504 -31.80 29.08 9.82
CA PRO A 504 -32.44 29.58 11.06
C PRO A 504 -33.73 30.38 10.80
N ARG A 505 -34.09 30.58 9.52
CA ARG A 505 -35.27 31.34 9.10
C ARG A 505 -36.40 30.42 8.50
N ASP A 506 -36.13 29.13 8.34
CA ASP A 506 -37.13 28.14 7.90
C ASP A 506 -37.69 27.36 9.13
#